data_041bdf67774e3951f6444c0abb051352
#
_entry.id   041bdf67774e3951f6444c0abb051352
#
_cell.length_a   1.000
_cell.length_b   1.000
_cell.length_c   1.000
_cell.angle_alpha   90.00
_cell.angle_beta   90.00
_cell.angle_gamma   90.00
#
_symmetry.space_group_name_H-M   'P 1'
#
loop_
_entity.id
_entity.type
_entity.pdbx_description
1 polymer ?
#
loop_
_entity_poly.entity_id
_entity_poly.type
_entity_poly.pdbx_seq_one_letter_code
_entity_poly.pdbx_strand_id
1 'polypeptide(L)'
;MTVNMADDEIPHAYWKACFNLAAQSTTGSTASDVQEIDDEKRAWLYDALADYSRNSDPALLMKKHVETLLDISHQGEPNDEQAQLIEQALQALIDLTGDSDLAVNFGKIGGYQLLKWLLRQSRPNLKCQTAELIAELAQNHIQSQQALCNSHIMPVLISLLKSDDQLIIVRRMIRGCLDAAALFCGLGGIKYVVNLLNAEDDQLKAKCCFFLRNLLNEIPQHTDSVVDMSLLSMISCLIEEKDETVQEEAMNLLHTVVSNSKKACLAMNTTDVCLKTKFENLCELWKAEHRDQGSCVFFQLILPPKLAD
;
A
#
# COMPACT_ATOMS: atom_id res chain seq x y z
N MET A 1 -35.23 -41.95 19.48
CA MET A 1 -34.93 -40.53 19.73
C MET A 1 -34.32 -39.98 18.44
N THR A 2 -35.14 -39.29 17.66
CA THR A 2 -34.75 -38.67 16.39
C THR A 2 -33.98 -37.38 16.73
N VAL A 3 -32.68 -37.39 16.46
CA VAL A 3 -31.85 -36.19 16.53
C VAL A 3 -32.19 -35.34 15.30
N ASN A 4 -32.79 -34.19 15.55
CA ASN A 4 -33.07 -33.15 14.55
C ASN A 4 -31.72 -32.51 14.20
N MET A 5 -31.11 -32.90 13.08
CA MET A 5 -30.00 -32.14 12.48
C MET A 5 -30.61 -30.90 11.84
N ALA A 6 -30.43 -29.75 12.50
CA ALA A 6 -30.59 -28.46 11.86
C ALA A 6 -29.56 -28.35 10.73
N ASP A 7 -29.99 -27.83 9.59
CA ASP A 7 -29.16 -27.51 8.42
C ASP A 7 -28.05 -26.51 8.79
N ASP A 8 -26.96 -26.99 9.42
CA ASP A 8 -25.70 -26.26 9.45
C ASP A 8 -25.02 -26.54 8.10
N GLU A 9 -25.10 -25.58 7.19
CA GLU A 9 -24.33 -25.58 5.94
C GLU A 9 -22.84 -25.74 6.31
N ILE A 10 -22.26 -26.87 5.92
CA ILE A 10 -20.83 -27.14 6.10
C ILE A 10 -20.05 -26.05 5.38
N PRO A 11 -19.18 -25.26 6.06
CA PRO A 11 -18.48 -24.14 5.44
C PRO A 11 -17.71 -24.56 4.17
N HIS A 12 -17.70 -23.74 3.15
CA HIS A 12 -17.04 -24.00 1.86
C HIS A 12 -15.55 -24.38 2.01
N ALA A 13 -14.88 -23.88 3.06
CA ALA A 13 -13.52 -24.27 3.45
C ALA A 13 -13.37 -25.76 3.76
N TYR A 14 -14.42 -26.39 4.27
CA TYR A 14 -14.47 -27.81 4.60
C TYR A 14 -14.36 -28.68 3.34
N TRP A 15 -15.12 -28.32 2.32
CA TRP A 15 -15.10 -29.03 1.03
C TRP A 15 -13.74 -28.88 0.32
N LYS A 16 -13.11 -27.71 0.45
CA LYS A 16 -11.79 -27.45 -0.12
C LYS A 16 -10.70 -28.27 0.58
N ALA A 17 -10.77 -28.42 1.89
CA ALA A 17 -9.86 -29.26 2.68
C ALA A 17 -10.04 -30.75 2.34
N CYS A 18 -11.29 -31.24 2.26
CA CYS A 18 -11.60 -32.60 1.84
C CYS A 18 -11.13 -32.89 0.42
N PHE A 19 -11.31 -31.93 -0.51
CA PHE A 19 -10.87 -32.06 -1.90
C PHE A 19 -9.34 -32.12 -2.00
N ASN A 20 -8.62 -31.29 -1.24
CA ASN A 20 -7.15 -31.30 -1.22
C ASN A 20 -6.59 -32.60 -0.62
N LEU A 21 -7.21 -33.13 0.45
CA LEU A 21 -6.85 -34.42 1.03
C LEU A 21 -7.12 -35.58 0.08
N ALA A 22 -8.25 -35.56 -0.60
CA ALA A 22 -8.59 -36.56 -1.63
C ALA A 22 -7.66 -36.48 -2.83
N ALA A 23 -7.30 -35.27 -3.30
CA ALA A 23 -6.37 -35.05 -4.40
C ALA A 23 -4.93 -35.51 -4.08
N GLN A 24 -4.50 -35.43 -2.82
CA GLN A 24 -3.19 -35.92 -2.37
C GLN A 24 -3.14 -37.45 -2.22
N SER A 25 -4.28 -38.11 -1.99
CA SER A 25 -4.36 -39.57 -1.84
C SER A 25 -4.57 -40.32 -3.15
N THR A 26 -4.86 -39.63 -4.26
CA THR A 26 -5.08 -40.27 -5.58
C THR A 26 -3.78 -40.43 -6.38
N THR A 27 -2.86 -41.22 -5.87
CA THR A 27 -1.86 -41.89 -6.73
C THR A 27 -2.23 -43.35 -6.83
N GLY A 28 -3.09 -43.67 -7.81
CA GLY A 28 -3.11 -44.97 -8.44
C GLY A 28 -4.02 -46.06 -7.90
N SER A 29 -5.21 -45.77 -7.34
CA SER A 29 -6.22 -46.84 -7.12
C SER A 29 -7.46 -46.63 -7.99
N THR A 30 -7.86 -47.68 -8.66
CA THR A 30 -9.08 -47.78 -9.48
C THR A 30 -10.31 -47.79 -8.58
N ALA A 31 -11.44 -47.25 -9.07
CA ALA A 31 -12.71 -47.02 -8.35
C ALA A 31 -13.42 -48.25 -7.77
N SER A 32 -12.77 -49.42 -7.77
CA SER A 32 -13.34 -50.72 -7.30
C SER A 32 -13.01 -51.07 -5.84
N ASP A 33 -12.20 -50.31 -5.13
CA ASP A 33 -11.76 -50.59 -3.75
C ASP A 33 -12.28 -49.58 -2.72
N VAL A 34 -13.48 -49.08 -2.89
CA VAL A 34 -14.14 -48.27 -1.85
C VAL A 34 -14.65 -49.21 -0.74
N GLN A 35 -13.85 -49.44 0.29
CA GLN A 35 -14.33 -50.11 1.51
C GLN A 35 -15.28 -49.14 2.22
N GLU A 36 -16.46 -49.63 2.59
CA GLU A 36 -17.36 -48.90 3.47
C GLU A 36 -16.64 -48.59 4.79
N ILE A 37 -16.56 -47.30 5.10
CA ILE A 37 -15.96 -46.81 6.36
C ILE A 37 -16.93 -47.16 7.48
N ASP A 38 -16.49 -47.93 8.49
CA ASP A 38 -17.27 -48.24 9.67
C ASP A 38 -17.63 -46.96 10.47
N ASP A 39 -18.67 -47.03 11.30
CA ASP A 39 -19.20 -45.88 12.02
C ASP A 39 -18.19 -45.27 12.99
N GLU A 40 -17.27 -46.05 13.54
CA GLU A 40 -16.20 -45.58 14.44
C GLU A 40 -15.14 -44.78 13.69
N LYS A 41 -14.71 -45.27 12.52
CA LYS A 41 -13.79 -44.52 11.64
C LYS A 41 -14.43 -43.26 11.06
N ARG A 42 -15.75 -43.34 10.79
CA ARG A 42 -16.51 -42.16 10.33
C ARG A 42 -16.57 -41.09 11.41
N ALA A 43 -16.87 -41.46 12.66
CA ALA A 43 -16.88 -40.53 13.79
C ALA A 43 -15.51 -39.93 14.04
N TRP A 44 -14.44 -40.73 14.03
CA TRP A 44 -13.07 -40.26 14.13
C TRP A 44 -12.69 -39.25 13.00
N LEU A 45 -13.10 -39.56 11.77
CA LEU A 45 -12.84 -38.70 10.62
C LEU A 45 -13.59 -37.36 10.76
N TYR A 46 -14.81 -37.37 11.22
CA TYR A 46 -15.57 -36.15 11.50
C TYR A 46 -14.91 -35.31 12.59
N ASP A 47 -14.46 -35.90 13.68
CA ASP A 47 -13.74 -35.19 14.74
C ASP A 47 -12.41 -34.65 14.26
N ALA A 48 -11.63 -35.44 13.50
CA ALA A 48 -10.35 -35.01 12.94
C ALA A 48 -10.54 -33.89 11.92
N LEU A 49 -11.57 -33.94 11.07
CA LEU A 49 -11.89 -32.86 10.12
C LEU A 49 -12.43 -31.63 10.84
N ALA A 50 -13.21 -31.78 11.91
CA ALA A 50 -13.66 -30.65 12.71
C ALA A 50 -12.52 -29.95 13.42
N ASP A 51 -11.54 -30.70 13.95
CA ASP A 51 -10.35 -30.15 14.57
C ASP A 51 -9.43 -29.49 13.52
N TYR A 52 -9.27 -30.10 12.35
CA TYR A 52 -8.53 -29.50 11.23
C TYR A 52 -9.18 -28.20 10.76
N SER A 53 -10.51 -28.19 10.60
CA SER A 53 -11.27 -26.98 10.20
C SER A 53 -11.10 -25.85 11.22
N ARG A 54 -11.22 -26.16 12.52
CA ARG A 54 -11.01 -25.18 13.60
C ARG A 54 -9.58 -24.64 13.62
N ASN A 55 -8.58 -25.50 13.42
CA ASN A 55 -7.18 -25.11 13.43
C ASN A 55 -6.73 -24.44 12.12
N SER A 56 -7.50 -24.58 11.04
CA SER A 56 -7.20 -24.03 9.72
C SER A 56 -8.13 -22.87 9.34
N ASP A 57 -9.06 -22.46 10.21
CA ASP A 57 -9.92 -21.31 9.99
C ASP A 57 -9.06 -20.03 9.98
N PRO A 58 -8.97 -19.35 8.82
CA PRO A 58 -8.13 -18.15 8.70
C PRO A 58 -8.53 -17.04 9.68
N ALA A 59 -9.82 -16.92 10.02
CA ALA A 59 -10.28 -15.91 10.98
C ALA A 59 -9.85 -16.23 12.42
N LEU A 60 -9.87 -17.51 12.81
CA LEU A 60 -9.38 -17.94 14.12
C LEU A 60 -7.85 -17.82 14.22
N LEU A 61 -7.12 -18.15 13.15
CA LEU A 61 -5.67 -17.96 13.07
C LEU A 61 -5.31 -16.48 13.20
N MET A 62 -5.98 -15.61 12.47
CA MET A 62 -5.80 -14.17 12.56
C MET A 62 -6.03 -13.67 14.00
N LYS A 63 -7.13 -14.09 14.62
CA LYS A 63 -7.45 -13.73 16.00
C LYS A 63 -6.34 -14.16 16.97
N LYS A 64 -5.86 -15.40 16.86
CA LYS A 64 -4.76 -15.93 17.69
C LYS A 64 -3.48 -15.08 17.55
N HIS A 65 -3.09 -14.72 16.32
CA HIS A 65 -1.91 -13.89 16.11
C HIS A 65 -2.07 -12.47 16.67
N VAL A 66 -3.26 -11.87 16.52
CA VAL A 66 -3.56 -10.55 17.10
C VAL A 66 -3.53 -10.62 18.63
N GLU A 67 -4.12 -11.63 19.26
CA GLU A 67 -4.08 -11.83 20.71
C GLU A 67 -2.65 -12.01 21.22
N THR A 68 -1.83 -12.81 20.52
CA THR A 68 -0.41 -12.99 20.86
C THR A 68 0.35 -11.65 20.84
N LEU A 69 0.12 -10.82 19.82
CA LEU A 69 0.75 -9.51 19.72
C LEU A 69 0.24 -8.53 20.80
N LEU A 70 -1.05 -8.59 21.15
CA LEU A 70 -1.63 -7.79 22.24
C LEU A 70 -0.97 -8.16 23.57
N ASP A 71 -0.86 -9.44 23.87
CA ASP A 71 -0.25 -9.92 25.12
C ASP A 71 1.20 -9.46 25.24
N ILE A 72 1.99 -9.54 24.16
CA ILE A 72 3.37 -9.05 24.16
C ILE A 72 3.40 -7.52 24.32
N SER A 73 2.49 -6.79 23.69
CA SER A 73 2.46 -5.33 23.76
C SER A 73 2.26 -4.77 25.17
N HIS A 74 1.63 -5.53 26.05
CA HIS A 74 1.41 -5.17 27.45
C HIS A 74 2.62 -5.44 28.35
N GLN A 75 3.63 -6.19 27.89
CA GLN A 75 4.79 -6.58 28.66
C GLN A 75 5.98 -5.59 28.55
N GLY A 76 5.87 -4.58 27.69
CA GLY A 76 6.93 -3.57 27.48
C GLY A 76 7.73 -3.80 26.21
N GLU A 77 9.04 -3.52 26.24
CA GLU A 77 9.91 -3.71 25.08
C GLU A 77 10.24 -5.20 24.88
N PRO A 78 10.02 -5.78 23.68
CA PRO A 78 10.14 -7.21 23.46
C PRO A 78 11.60 -7.67 23.52
N ASN A 79 11.84 -8.79 24.21
CA ASN A 79 13.11 -9.51 24.17
C ASN A 79 13.30 -10.23 22.82
N ASP A 80 14.42 -10.94 22.62
CA ASP A 80 14.74 -11.60 21.34
C ASP A 80 13.76 -12.72 20.99
N GLU A 81 13.30 -13.51 21.97
CA GLU A 81 12.32 -14.57 21.73
C GLU A 81 10.96 -13.97 21.36
N GLN A 82 10.53 -12.93 22.06
CA GLN A 82 9.29 -12.21 21.75
C GLN A 82 9.36 -11.53 20.39
N ALA A 83 10.52 -10.98 19.99
CA ALA A 83 10.71 -10.40 18.68
C ALA A 83 10.52 -11.42 17.55
N GLN A 84 11.04 -12.65 17.72
CA GLN A 84 10.81 -13.73 16.77
C GLN A 84 9.32 -14.14 16.67
N LEU A 85 8.62 -14.18 17.81
CA LEU A 85 7.18 -14.44 17.83
C LEU A 85 6.40 -13.34 17.12
N ILE A 86 6.79 -12.07 17.30
CA ILE A 86 6.20 -10.93 16.59
C ILE A 86 6.43 -11.05 15.09
N GLU A 87 7.65 -11.37 14.64
CA GLU A 87 7.96 -11.54 13.22
C GLU A 87 7.13 -12.66 12.57
N GLN A 88 7.00 -13.81 13.26
CA GLN A 88 6.16 -14.91 12.79
C GLN A 88 4.68 -14.53 12.73
N ALA A 89 4.17 -13.83 13.74
CA ALA A 89 2.78 -13.37 13.78
C ALA A 89 2.50 -12.33 12.69
N LEU A 90 3.42 -11.38 12.46
CA LEU A 90 3.30 -10.39 11.40
C LEU A 90 3.28 -11.03 10.02
N GLN A 91 4.18 -11.99 9.74
CA GLN A 91 4.18 -12.70 8.46
C GLN A 91 2.86 -13.44 8.23
N ALA A 92 2.36 -14.15 9.22
CA ALA A 92 1.07 -14.82 9.12
C ALA A 92 -0.09 -13.85 8.90
N LEU A 93 -0.07 -12.68 9.55
CA LEU A 93 -1.09 -11.65 9.36
C LEU A 93 -1.01 -11.02 7.96
N ILE A 94 0.18 -10.79 7.42
CA ILE A 94 0.38 -10.30 6.04
C ILE A 94 -0.25 -11.30 5.06
N ASP A 95 0.07 -12.58 5.20
CA ASP A 95 -0.46 -13.64 4.32
C ASP A 95 -2.00 -13.74 4.40
N LEU A 96 -2.58 -13.60 5.59
CA LEU A 96 -4.01 -13.66 5.82
C LEU A 96 -4.75 -12.42 5.31
N THR A 97 -4.19 -11.22 5.47
CA THR A 97 -4.84 -9.96 5.10
C THR A 97 -4.83 -9.67 3.59
N GLY A 98 -4.19 -10.50 2.78
CA GLY A 98 -4.39 -10.54 1.34
C GLY A 98 -5.84 -10.85 0.92
N ASP A 99 -6.62 -11.50 1.79
CA ASP A 99 -8.07 -11.66 1.64
C ASP A 99 -8.81 -10.43 2.17
N SER A 100 -9.71 -9.87 1.36
CA SER A 100 -10.43 -8.62 1.68
C SER A 100 -11.33 -8.74 2.91
N ASP A 101 -11.98 -9.89 3.12
CA ASP A 101 -12.88 -10.11 4.24
C ASP A 101 -12.09 -10.23 5.54
N LEU A 102 -10.92 -10.86 5.48
CA LEU A 102 -10.01 -10.95 6.61
C LEU A 102 -9.37 -9.60 6.93
N ALA A 103 -9.04 -8.77 5.93
CA ALA A 103 -8.56 -7.40 6.15
C ALA A 103 -9.57 -6.55 6.95
N VAL A 104 -10.86 -6.66 6.64
CA VAL A 104 -11.93 -6.01 7.42
C VAL A 104 -12.02 -6.57 8.84
N ASN A 105 -11.93 -7.88 8.98
CA ASN A 105 -12.02 -8.54 10.28
C ASN A 105 -10.85 -8.21 11.19
N PHE A 106 -9.65 -7.95 10.65
CA PHE A 106 -8.48 -7.50 11.42
C PHE A 106 -8.79 -6.29 12.31
N GLY A 107 -9.55 -5.31 11.78
CA GLY A 107 -9.97 -4.16 12.57
C GLY A 107 -10.95 -4.50 13.69
N LYS A 108 -11.91 -5.39 13.43
CA LYS A 108 -12.94 -5.80 14.40
C LYS A 108 -12.36 -6.52 15.62
N ILE A 109 -11.25 -7.24 15.45
CA ILE A 109 -10.54 -7.94 16.52
C ILE A 109 -9.48 -7.09 17.23
N GLY A 110 -9.43 -5.79 16.95
CA GLY A 110 -8.53 -4.85 17.64
C GLY A 110 -7.13 -4.72 17.00
N GLY A 111 -6.90 -5.30 15.84
CA GLY A 111 -5.59 -5.30 15.17
C GLY A 111 -5.00 -3.91 14.90
N TYR A 112 -5.84 -2.91 14.56
CA TYR A 112 -5.34 -1.54 14.29
C TYR A 112 -4.67 -0.87 15.48
N GLN A 113 -5.01 -1.26 16.72
CA GLN A 113 -4.39 -0.69 17.93
C GLN A 113 -2.91 -1.08 18.04
N LEU A 114 -2.55 -2.28 17.54
CA LEU A 114 -1.19 -2.81 17.56
C LEU A 114 -0.25 -2.09 16.61
N LEU A 115 -0.76 -1.62 15.47
CA LEU A 115 0.09 -1.08 14.39
C LEU A 115 0.97 0.08 14.85
N LYS A 116 0.44 0.97 15.72
CA LYS A 116 1.23 2.09 16.27
C LYS A 116 2.35 1.62 17.19
N TRP A 117 2.06 0.62 18.02
CA TRP A 117 3.05 0.05 18.93
C TRP A 117 4.16 -0.65 18.13
N LEU A 118 3.79 -1.44 17.12
CA LEU A 118 4.72 -2.13 16.23
C LEU A 118 5.62 -1.16 15.45
N LEU A 119 5.09 -0.06 14.91
CA LEU A 119 5.88 0.95 14.21
C LEU A 119 6.87 1.70 15.12
N ARG A 120 6.65 1.72 16.43
CA ARG A 120 7.54 2.37 17.40
C ARG A 120 8.64 1.48 17.92
N GLN A 121 8.65 0.18 17.57
CA GLN A 121 9.68 -0.74 18.00
C GLN A 121 11.06 -0.26 17.55
N SER A 122 12.10 -0.56 18.33
CA SER A 122 13.48 -0.20 17.99
C SER A 122 14.03 -0.99 16.80
N ARG A 123 13.51 -2.19 16.55
CA ARG A 123 13.98 -3.16 15.54
C ARG A 123 13.49 -2.80 14.13
N PRO A 124 14.41 -2.57 13.15
CA PRO A 124 14.04 -2.20 11.79
C PRO A 124 13.14 -3.25 11.10
N ASN A 125 13.42 -4.54 11.27
CA ASN A 125 12.65 -5.62 10.65
C ASN A 125 11.18 -5.59 11.05
N LEU A 126 10.87 -5.36 12.34
CA LEU A 126 9.50 -5.27 12.82
C LEU A 126 8.76 -4.07 12.21
N LYS A 127 9.46 -2.97 12.02
CA LYS A 127 8.88 -1.80 11.34
C LYS A 127 8.58 -2.08 9.88
N CYS A 128 9.50 -2.74 9.16
CA CYS A 128 9.30 -3.14 7.76
C CYS A 128 8.08 -4.05 7.60
N GLN A 129 8.01 -5.14 8.36
CA GLN A 129 6.88 -6.06 8.29
C GLN A 129 5.56 -5.40 8.72
N THR A 130 5.59 -4.53 9.74
CA THR A 130 4.40 -3.75 10.12
C THR A 130 3.94 -2.84 8.98
N ALA A 131 4.89 -2.24 8.31
CA ALA A 131 4.65 -1.39 7.17
C ALA A 131 4.02 -2.18 6.01
N GLU A 132 4.50 -3.37 5.76
CA GLU A 132 3.96 -4.31 4.77
C GLU A 132 2.53 -4.73 5.12
N LEU A 133 2.28 -5.10 6.40
CA LEU A 133 0.93 -5.40 6.87
C LEU A 133 -0.03 -4.22 6.66
N ILE A 134 0.38 -2.99 6.97
CA ILE A 134 -0.45 -1.80 6.71
C ILE A 134 -0.72 -1.64 5.21
N ALA A 135 0.28 -1.91 4.37
CA ALA A 135 0.14 -1.82 2.93
C ALA A 135 -0.85 -2.86 2.38
N GLU A 136 -0.82 -4.09 2.88
CA GLU A 136 -1.80 -5.13 2.51
C GLU A 136 -3.21 -4.78 2.99
N LEU A 137 -3.38 -4.36 4.25
CA LEU A 137 -4.66 -3.90 4.80
C LEU A 137 -5.26 -2.73 4.00
N ALA A 138 -4.43 -1.85 3.45
CA ALA A 138 -4.85 -0.69 2.67
C ALA A 138 -5.07 -1.01 1.18
N GLN A 139 -4.64 -2.17 0.70
CA GLN A 139 -4.63 -2.48 -0.72
C GLN A 139 -6.03 -2.65 -1.30
N ASN A 140 -6.47 -1.66 -2.09
CA ASN A 140 -7.74 -1.69 -2.83
C ASN A 140 -9.00 -1.88 -1.97
N HIS A 141 -8.94 -1.54 -0.68
CA HIS A 141 -10.04 -1.76 0.26
C HIS A 141 -10.40 -0.47 1.02
N ILE A 142 -11.39 0.28 0.53
CA ILE A 142 -11.79 1.60 1.06
C ILE A 142 -12.17 1.53 2.54
N GLN A 143 -12.88 0.49 2.99
CA GLN A 143 -13.28 0.37 4.40
C GLN A 143 -12.07 0.21 5.33
N SER A 144 -11.08 -0.60 4.93
CA SER A 144 -9.83 -0.76 5.69
C SER A 144 -8.99 0.53 5.66
N GLN A 145 -8.93 1.23 4.54
CA GLN A 145 -8.26 2.54 4.44
C GLN A 145 -8.88 3.56 5.41
N GLN A 146 -10.21 3.68 5.42
CA GLN A 146 -10.94 4.56 6.36
C GLN A 146 -10.69 4.15 7.83
N ALA A 147 -10.71 2.85 8.13
CA ALA A 147 -10.44 2.35 9.47
C ALA A 147 -8.99 2.62 9.91
N LEU A 148 -8.01 2.48 9.01
CA LEU A 148 -6.62 2.88 9.24
C LEU A 148 -6.49 4.38 9.50
N CYS A 149 -7.20 5.23 8.76
CA CYS A 149 -7.23 6.67 9.02
C CYS A 149 -7.79 6.99 10.41
N ASN A 150 -8.90 6.35 10.78
CA ASN A 150 -9.55 6.52 12.09
C ASN A 150 -8.68 5.98 13.25
N SER A 151 -7.78 5.07 12.98
CA SER A 151 -6.83 4.56 13.98
C SER A 151 -5.73 5.57 14.36
N HIS A 152 -5.70 6.75 13.72
CA HIS A 152 -4.67 7.79 13.89
C HIS A 152 -3.23 7.29 13.62
N ILE A 153 -3.06 6.39 12.67
CA ILE A 153 -1.73 5.88 12.26
C ILE A 153 -1.01 6.85 11.31
N MET A 154 -1.76 7.66 10.55
CA MET A 154 -1.22 8.57 9.54
C MET A 154 -0.13 9.52 10.07
N PRO A 155 -0.28 10.18 11.24
CA PRO A 155 0.80 11.02 11.80
C PRO A 155 2.09 10.24 12.07
N VAL A 156 1.98 8.98 12.50
CA VAL A 156 3.16 8.12 12.73
C VAL A 156 3.84 7.79 11.42
N LEU A 157 3.08 7.40 10.40
CA LEU A 157 3.63 7.13 9.06
C LEU A 157 4.31 8.36 8.46
N ILE A 158 3.69 9.54 8.55
CA ILE A 158 4.29 10.80 8.06
C ILE A 158 5.61 11.08 8.79
N SER A 159 5.69 10.89 10.11
CA SER A 159 6.93 11.11 10.87
C SER A 159 8.05 10.15 10.50
N LEU A 160 7.69 8.99 9.96
CA LEU A 160 8.63 7.95 9.52
C LEU A 160 9.02 8.09 8.04
N LEU A 161 8.39 8.98 7.26
CA LEU A 161 8.68 9.19 5.84
C LEU A 161 10.13 9.66 5.64
N LYS A 162 11.04 8.71 5.49
CA LYS A 162 12.48 8.93 5.22
C LYS A 162 13.02 7.99 4.14
N SER A 163 12.24 7.02 3.74
CA SER A 163 12.62 5.99 2.80
C SER A 163 11.48 5.66 1.84
N ASP A 164 11.85 4.97 0.81
CA ASP A 164 11.01 4.49 -0.27
C ASP A 164 9.85 3.59 0.21
N ASP A 165 10.16 2.63 1.07
CA ASP A 165 9.17 1.68 1.59
C ASP A 165 8.00 2.40 2.30
N GLN A 166 8.32 3.45 3.05
CA GLN A 166 7.34 4.23 3.79
C GLN A 166 6.44 5.07 2.86
N LEU A 167 6.99 5.55 1.76
CA LEU A 167 6.22 6.26 0.74
C LEU A 167 5.21 5.33 0.05
N ILE A 168 5.60 4.08 -0.22
CA ILE A 168 4.73 3.06 -0.81
C ILE A 168 3.51 2.79 0.09
N ILE A 169 3.71 2.71 1.41
CA ILE A 169 2.63 2.48 2.37
C ILE A 169 1.62 3.62 2.35
N VAL A 170 2.11 4.85 2.48
CA VAL A 170 1.24 6.03 2.45
C VAL A 170 0.47 6.10 1.15
N ARG A 171 1.14 5.80 0.01
CA ARG A 171 0.49 5.74 -1.30
C ARG A 171 -0.64 4.71 -1.35
N ARG A 172 -0.43 3.50 -0.81
CA ARG A 172 -1.47 2.47 -0.76
C ARG A 172 -2.65 2.90 0.11
N MET A 173 -2.39 3.58 1.23
CA MET A 173 -3.43 4.08 2.12
C MET A 173 -4.31 5.17 1.50
N ILE A 174 -3.74 6.07 0.69
CA ILE A 174 -4.48 7.21 0.13
C ILE A 174 -5.11 6.92 -1.22
N ARG A 175 -4.60 5.93 -1.97
CA ARG A 175 -5.08 5.63 -3.32
C ARG A 175 -6.55 5.26 -3.34
N GLY A 176 -7.36 6.08 -4.04
CA GLY A 176 -8.79 5.86 -4.14
C GLY A 176 -9.59 6.16 -2.88
N CYS A 177 -8.96 6.71 -1.82
CA CYS A 177 -9.60 7.12 -0.58
C CYS A 177 -9.38 8.62 -0.35
N LEU A 178 -10.35 9.43 -0.75
CA LEU A 178 -10.28 10.90 -0.65
C LEU A 178 -10.12 11.37 0.80
N ASP A 179 -10.74 10.71 1.77
CA ASP A 179 -10.62 11.04 3.19
C ASP A 179 -9.19 10.85 3.69
N ALA A 180 -8.53 9.75 3.27
CA ALA A 180 -7.14 9.48 3.62
C ALA A 180 -6.19 10.49 2.95
N ALA A 181 -6.44 10.83 1.69
CA ALA A 181 -5.68 11.84 0.96
C ALA A 181 -5.83 13.22 1.60
N ALA A 182 -7.05 13.63 1.94
CA ALA A 182 -7.32 14.90 2.64
C ALA A 182 -6.66 14.94 4.02
N LEU A 183 -6.73 13.85 4.80
CA LEU A 183 -6.06 13.72 6.09
C LEU A 183 -4.54 13.86 5.96
N PHE A 184 -3.93 13.18 4.98
CA PHE A 184 -2.50 13.28 4.69
C PHE A 184 -2.08 14.72 4.39
N CYS A 185 -2.84 15.41 3.55
CA CYS A 185 -2.58 16.81 3.21
C CYS A 185 -2.76 17.73 4.42
N GLY A 186 -3.84 17.55 5.19
CA GLY A 186 -4.13 18.33 6.41
C GLY A 186 -3.07 18.19 7.49
N LEU A 187 -2.39 17.05 7.57
CA LEU A 187 -1.27 16.78 8.46
C LEU A 187 0.08 17.30 7.91
N GLY A 188 0.10 17.97 6.78
CA GLY A 188 1.31 18.49 6.16
C GLY A 188 2.17 17.45 5.44
N GLY A 189 1.60 16.28 5.14
CA GLY A 189 2.30 15.16 4.49
C GLY A 189 2.92 15.55 3.14
N ILE A 190 2.25 16.39 2.36
CA ILE A 190 2.79 16.91 1.10
C ILE A 190 4.15 17.59 1.30
N LYS A 191 4.30 18.41 2.35
CA LYS A 191 5.56 19.10 2.62
C LYS A 191 6.71 18.12 2.89
N TYR A 192 6.43 17.00 3.56
CA TYR A 192 7.44 15.97 3.78
C TYR A 192 7.88 15.33 2.46
N VAL A 193 6.94 15.01 1.58
CA VAL A 193 7.28 14.41 0.26
C VAL A 193 8.02 15.40 -0.63
N VAL A 194 7.61 16.66 -0.65
CA VAL A 194 8.33 17.73 -1.39
C VAL A 194 9.76 17.87 -0.88
N ASN A 195 9.99 17.79 0.43
CA ASN A 195 11.35 17.83 0.98
C ASN A 195 12.21 16.63 0.57
N LEU A 196 11.60 15.44 0.37
CA LEU A 196 12.31 14.25 -0.10
C LEU A 196 12.81 14.36 -1.55
N LEU A 197 12.28 15.29 -2.34
CA LEU A 197 12.81 15.58 -3.69
C LEU A 197 14.26 16.11 -3.67
N ASN A 198 14.76 16.56 -2.51
CA ASN A 198 16.16 16.97 -2.31
C ASN A 198 17.06 15.81 -1.83
N ALA A 199 16.56 14.58 -1.74
CA ALA A 199 17.37 13.42 -1.35
C ALA A 199 18.48 13.16 -2.39
N GLU A 200 19.52 12.45 -1.99
CA GLU A 200 20.59 12.02 -2.93
C GLU A 200 20.17 10.79 -3.77
N ASP A 201 19.19 10.03 -3.30
CA ASP A 201 18.70 8.81 -3.93
C ASP A 201 17.73 9.14 -5.09
N ASP A 202 18.17 8.85 -6.31
CA ASP A 202 17.41 9.12 -7.53
C ASP A 202 16.13 8.26 -7.61
N GLN A 203 16.15 7.02 -7.13
CA GLN A 203 14.95 6.20 -7.09
C GLN A 203 13.88 6.80 -6.15
N LEU A 204 14.30 7.32 -5.00
CA LEU A 204 13.40 8.00 -4.07
C LEU A 204 12.83 9.28 -4.69
N LYS A 205 13.65 10.09 -5.39
CA LYS A 205 13.17 11.29 -6.11
C LYS A 205 12.09 10.93 -7.13
N ALA A 206 12.36 9.94 -7.99
CA ALA A 206 11.40 9.50 -9.02
C ALA A 206 10.08 9.04 -8.39
N LYS A 207 10.13 8.25 -7.31
CA LYS A 207 8.94 7.78 -6.60
C LYS A 207 8.19 8.91 -5.90
N CYS A 208 8.88 9.93 -5.39
CA CYS A 208 8.25 11.12 -4.84
C CYS A 208 7.50 11.93 -5.92
N CYS A 209 8.10 12.10 -7.09
CA CYS A 209 7.44 12.73 -8.24
C CYS A 209 6.18 11.96 -8.66
N PHE A 210 6.30 10.64 -8.81
CA PHE A 210 5.17 9.76 -9.13
C PHE A 210 4.06 9.81 -8.08
N PHE A 211 4.43 9.83 -6.79
CA PHE A 211 3.48 9.95 -5.69
C PHE A 211 2.73 11.29 -5.73
N LEU A 212 3.45 12.40 -5.83
CA LEU A 212 2.86 13.75 -5.90
C LEU A 212 1.94 13.90 -7.10
N ARG A 213 2.35 13.39 -8.26
CA ARG A 213 1.52 13.38 -9.47
C ARG A 213 0.17 12.69 -9.23
N ASN A 214 0.18 11.48 -8.69
CA ASN A 214 -1.05 10.73 -8.43
C ASN A 214 -1.91 11.43 -7.37
N LEU A 215 -1.31 11.91 -6.28
CA LEU A 215 -2.02 12.65 -5.24
C LEU A 215 -2.70 13.90 -5.78
N LEU A 216 -1.98 14.72 -6.58
CA LEU A 216 -2.52 15.95 -7.14
C LEU A 216 -3.57 15.71 -8.25
N ASN A 217 -3.58 14.54 -8.88
CA ASN A 217 -4.67 14.13 -9.77
C ASN A 217 -5.95 13.76 -8.98
N GLU A 218 -5.80 13.14 -7.80
CA GLU A 218 -6.95 12.82 -6.95
C GLU A 218 -7.50 14.04 -6.21
N ILE A 219 -6.64 14.98 -5.81
CA ILE A 219 -7.00 16.18 -5.03
C ILE A 219 -6.41 17.46 -5.64
N PRO A 220 -6.84 17.87 -6.84
CA PRO A 220 -6.26 18.99 -7.59
C PRO A 220 -6.32 20.34 -6.84
N GLN A 221 -7.26 20.51 -5.91
CA GLN A 221 -7.39 21.72 -5.07
C GLN A 221 -6.16 22.03 -4.21
N HIS A 222 -5.28 21.06 -3.96
CA HIS A 222 -4.04 21.26 -3.20
C HIS A 222 -2.86 21.68 -4.07
N THR A 223 -3.00 21.72 -5.41
CA THR A 223 -1.89 22.01 -6.34
C THR A 223 -1.30 23.41 -6.09
N ASP A 224 -2.14 24.43 -5.89
CA ASP A 224 -1.64 25.80 -5.66
C ASP A 224 -0.78 25.89 -4.37
N SER A 225 -1.16 25.17 -3.31
CA SER A 225 -0.38 25.14 -2.07
C SER A 225 0.98 24.47 -2.25
N VAL A 226 1.07 23.46 -3.12
CA VAL A 226 2.34 22.79 -3.43
C VAL A 226 3.25 23.68 -4.30
N VAL A 227 2.67 24.44 -5.21
CA VAL A 227 3.41 25.45 -5.98
C VAL A 227 4.07 26.49 -5.06
N ASP A 228 3.35 26.93 -4.01
CA ASP A 228 3.89 27.84 -2.99
C ASP A 228 5.07 27.27 -2.19
N MET A 229 5.23 25.93 -2.16
CA MET A 229 6.37 25.25 -1.52
C MET A 229 7.61 25.19 -2.42
N SER A 230 7.71 26.02 -3.45
CA SER A 230 8.84 26.04 -4.40
C SER A 230 8.98 24.77 -5.25
N LEU A 231 7.89 24.03 -5.43
CA LEU A 231 7.89 22.78 -6.20
C LEU A 231 8.41 22.99 -7.63
N LEU A 232 8.04 24.09 -8.29
CA LEU A 232 8.50 24.39 -9.66
C LEU A 232 10.02 24.54 -9.75
N SER A 233 10.65 25.16 -8.75
CA SER A 233 12.11 25.27 -8.69
C SER A 233 12.76 23.90 -8.48
N MET A 234 12.20 23.05 -7.65
CA MET A 234 12.68 21.68 -7.46
C MET A 234 12.54 20.86 -8.74
N ILE A 235 11.39 20.89 -9.40
CA ILE A 235 11.19 20.23 -10.70
C ILE A 235 12.20 20.73 -11.72
N SER A 236 12.50 22.04 -11.74
CA SER A 236 13.54 22.61 -12.63
C SER A 236 14.92 22.00 -12.41
N CYS A 237 15.27 21.63 -11.17
CA CYS A 237 16.52 20.94 -10.87
C CYS A 237 16.44 19.46 -11.28
N LEU A 238 15.32 18.79 -11.00
CA LEU A 238 15.14 17.37 -11.32
C LEU A 238 15.15 17.08 -12.83
N ILE A 239 14.69 18.02 -13.65
CA ILE A 239 14.74 17.92 -15.11
C ILE A 239 16.19 17.91 -15.65
N GLU A 240 17.15 18.49 -14.91
CA GLU A 240 18.57 18.54 -15.25
C GLU A 240 19.39 17.38 -14.66
N GLU A 241 18.77 16.51 -13.87
CA GLU A 241 19.44 15.32 -13.31
C GLU A 241 19.88 14.36 -14.44
N LYS A 242 20.83 13.48 -14.12
CA LYS A 242 21.35 12.52 -15.11
C LYS A 242 20.48 11.27 -15.25
N ASP A 243 19.71 10.96 -14.23
CA ASP A 243 18.83 9.78 -14.22
C ASP A 243 17.58 10.04 -15.05
N GLU A 244 17.38 9.20 -16.07
CA GLU A 244 16.29 9.33 -17.03
C GLU A 244 14.92 9.14 -16.38
N THR A 245 14.82 8.26 -15.38
CA THR A 245 13.57 7.99 -14.66
C THR A 245 13.16 9.20 -13.83
N VAL A 246 14.13 9.87 -13.20
CA VAL A 246 13.90 11.12 -12.47
C VAL A 246 13.41 12.21 -13.40
N GLN A 247 14.05 12.38 -14.56
CA GLN A 247 13.63 13.35 -15.57
C GLN A 247 12.19 13.10 -16.04
N GLU A 248 11.87 11.85 -16.40
CA GLU A 248 10.54 11.46 -16.88
C GLU A 248 9.46 11.72 -15.82
N GLU A 249 9.67 11.29 -14.58
CA GLU A 249 8.68 11.48 -13.52
C GLU A 249 8.56 12.96 -13.09
N ALA A 250 9.65 13.72 -13.12
CA ALA A 250 9.62 15.18 -12.90
C ALA A 250 8.80 15.89 -13.99
N MET A 251 8.94 15.46 -15.23
CA MET A 251 8.17 15.98 -16.38
C MET A 251 6.69 15.66 -16.24
N ASN A 252 6.37 14.43 -15.89
CA ASN A 252 4.99 13.99 -15.64
C ASN A 252 4.34 14.75 -14.48
N LEU A 253 5.10 15.02 -13.42
CA LEU A 253 4.64 15.85 -12.30
C LEU A 253 4.41 17.29 -12.73
N LEU A 254 5.35 17.88 -13.50
CA LEU A 254 5.20 19.23 -14.03
C LEU A 254 3.91 19.36 -14.86
N HIS A 255 3.66 18.39 -15.73
CA HIS A 255 2.43 18.34 -16.52
C HIS A 255 1.18 18.40 -15.63
N THR A 256 1.11 17.56 -14.60
CA THR A 256 -0.01 17.54 -13.66
C THR A 256 -0.18 18.87 -12.92
N VAL A 257 0.91 19.45 -12.46
CA VAL A 257 0.92 20.72 -11.72
C VAL A 257 0.42 21.87 -12.59
N VAL A 258 0.90 21.96 -13.84
CA VAL A 258 0.48 23.02 -14.78
C VAL A 258 -0.97 22.82 -15.24
N SER A 259 -1.40 21.58 -15.45
CA SER A 259 -2.78 21.27 -15.85
C SER A 259 -3.79 21.62 -14.74
N ASN A 260 -3.41 21.45 -13.46
CA ASN A 260 -4.28 21.65 -12.32
C ASN A 260 -4.23 23.07 -11.73
N SER A 261 -3.22 23.90 -12.10
CA SER A 261 -2.98 25.22 -11.48
C SER A 261 -2.69 26.30 -12.52
N LYS A 262 -3.59 27.28 -12.62
CA LYS A 262 -3.33 28.48 -13.38
C LYS A 262 -2.13 29.28 -12.86
N LYS A 263 -1.91 29.26 -11.53
CA LYS A 263 -0.78 29.89 -10.88
C LYS A 263 0.53 29.27 -11.34
N ALA A 264 0.61 27.93 -11.41
CA ALA A 264 1.76 27.22 -11.94
C ALA A 264 2.03 27.57 -13.40
N CYS A 265 0.98 27.61 -14.23
CA CYS A 265 1.09 27.98 -15.64
C CYS A 265 1.66 29.40 -15.81
N LEU A 266 1.21 30.36 -15.00
CA LEU A 266 1.74 31.73 -15.04
C LEU A 266 3.17 31.79 -14.54
N ALA A 267 3.51 31.06 -13.45
CA ALA A 267 4.84 31.04 -12.87
C ALA A 267 5.90 30.44 -13.81
N MET A 268 5.54 29.48 -14.67
CA MET A 268 6.45 28.94 -15.69
C MET A 268 6.92 29.97 -16.72
N ASN A 269 6.10 30.99 -16.95
CA ASN A 269 6.39 32.07 -17.92
C ASN A 269 7.18 33.21 -17.27
N THR A 270 7.33 33.22 -15.94
CA THR A 270 8.14 34.23 -15.25
C THR A 270 9.62 33.85 -15.31
N THR A 271 10.47 34.83 -15.48
CA THR A 271 11.90 34.73 -15.85
C THR A 271 12.78 34.03 -14.82
N ASP A 272 12.33 33.82 -13.59
CA ASP A 272 13.18 33.35 -12.49
C ASP A 272 13.53 31.87 -12.52
N VAL A 273 12.74 31.04 -13.21
CA VAL A 273 12.90 29.57 -13.14
C VAL A 273 13.45 28.98 -14.44
N CYS A 274 13.46 29.73 -15.56
CA CYS A 274 13.86 29.25 -16.91
C CYS A 274 13.28 27.88 -17.30
N LEU A 275 12.19 27.49 -16.63
CA LEU A 275 11.67 26.14 -16.64
C LEU A 275 11.15 25.78 -18.03
N LYS A 276 10.57 26.76 -18.73
CA LYS A 276 10.10 26.62 -20.10
C LYS A 276 11.24 26.26 -21.05
N THR A 277 12.34 26.99 -20.97
CA THR A 277 13.49 26.76 -21.85
C THR A 277 14.19 25.43 -21.58
N LYS A 278 14.35 25.07 -20.29
CA LYS A 278 14.91 23.77 -19.89
C LYS A 278 14.06 22.62 -20.40
N PHE A 279 12.76 22.77 -20.28
CA PHE A 279 11.78 21.82 -20.77
C PHE A 279 11.87 21.67 -22.30
N GLU A 280 11.84 22.78 -23.04
CA GLU A 280 11.92 22.76 -24.50
C GLU A 280 13.23 22.06 -24.96
N ASN A 281 14.36 22.35 -24.31
CA ASN A 281 15.63 21.69 -24.59
C ASN A 281 15.60 20.19 -24.32
N LEU A 282 15.00 19.76 -23.22
CA LEU A 282 14.87 18.33 -22.89
C LEU A 282 13.96 17.59 -23.89
N CYS A 283 12.86 18.23 -24.29
CA CYS A 283 11.98 17.67 -25.32
C CYS A 283 12.68 17.52 -26.68
N GLU A 284 13.57 18.47 -27.06
CA GLU A 284 14.35 18.36 -28.28
C GLU A 284 15.38 17.23 -28.20
N LEU A 285 16.04 17.06 -27.05
CA LEU A 285 16.95 15.94 -26.80
C LEU A 285 16.24 14.60 -26.91
N TRP A 286 15.11 14.45 -26.26
CA TRP A 286 14.32 13.19 -26.29
C TRP A 286 13.80 12.86 -27.69
N LYS A 287 13.40 13.87 -28.47
CA LYS A 287 13.03 13.66 -29.88
C LYS A 287 14.23 13.17 -30.71
N ALA A 288 15.42 13.72 -30.48
CA ALA A 288 16.63 13.30 -31.17
C ALA A 288 17.06 11.88 -30.82
N GLU A 289 16.79 11.43 -29.59
CA GLU A 289 17.11 10.11 -29.10
C GLU A 289 15.99 9.06 -29.33
N HIS A 290 14.92 9.43 -30.02
CA HIS A 290 13.73 8.60 -30.27
C HIS A 290 13.06 8.04 -29.01
N ARG A 291 13.17 8.77 -27.88
CA ARG A 291 12.50 8.45 -26.64
C ARG A 291 11.02 8.85 -26.69
N ASP A 292 10.24 8.36 -25.72
CA ASP A 292 8.80 8.51 -25.67
C ASP A 292 8.35 9.96 -25.94
N GLN A 293 7.62 10.10 -27.06
CA GLN A 293 7.12 11.40 -27.53
C GLN A 293 5.84 11.84 -26.81
N GLY A 294 5.22 10.95 -26.01
CA GLY A 294 3.91 11.20 -25.40
C GLY A 294 3.91 12.41 -24.48
N SER A 295 4.87 12.49 -23.56
CA SER A 295 5.00 13.59 -22.60
C SER A 295 5.33 14.92 -23.28
N CYS A 296 6.18 14.90 -24.34
CA CYS A 296 6.54 16.11 -25.09
C CYS A 296 5.41 16.70 -25.93
N VAL A 297 4.56 15.84 -26.51
CA VAL A 297 3.44 16.29 -27.36
C VAL A 297 2.35 16.94 -26.49
N PHE A 298 2.07 16.39 -25.32
CA PHE A 298 1.08 16.96 -24.40
C PHE A 298 1.45 18.36 -23.91
N PHE A 299 2.72 18.61 -23.65
CA PHE A 299 3.16 19.93 -23.20
C PHE A 299 3.10 21.02 -24.26
N GLN A 300 3.30 20.69 -25.53
CA GLN A 300 3.12 21.64 -26.63
C GLN A 300 1.66 22.13 -26.74
N LEU A 301 0.71 21.34 -26.23
CA LEU A 301 -0.71 21.69 -26.21
C LEU A 301 -1.09 22.56 -25.00
N ILE A 302 -0.32 22.52 -23.89
CA ILE A 302 -0.64 23.24 -22.65
C ILE A 302 0.09 24.59 -22.55
N LEU A 303 1.25 24.73 -23.19
CA LEU A 303 1.91 26.03 -23.29
C LEU A 303 1.03 26.94 -24.17
N PRO A 304 0.55 28.08 -23.63
CA PRO A 304 -0.20 29.00 -24.47
C PRO A 304 0.66 29.35 -25.70
N PRO A 305 0.03 29.41 -26.90
CA PRO A 305 0.75 29.86 -28.09
C PRO A 305 1.42 31.17 -27.72
N LYS A 306 2.70 31.36 -28.14
CA LYS A 306 3.40 32.61 -27.95
C LYS A 306 2.38 33.73 -28.21
N LEU A 307 2.08 34.53 -27.18
CA LEU A 307 1.43 35.80 -27.39
C LEU A 307 2.35 36.51 -28.35
N ALA A 308 1.92 36.62 -29.61
CA ALA A 308 2.61 37.43 -30.60
C ALA A 308 2.67 38.84 -30.00
N ASP A 309 3.88 39.36 -29.91
CA ASP A 309 4.18 40.75 -29.52
C ASP A 309 3.36 41.77 -30.31
#